data_b093c9c2a9089f59ff16a5bb5617d42c
#
_entry.id   b093c9c2a9089f59ff16a5bb5617d42c
#
_cell.length_a   1.000
_cell.length_b   1.000
_cell.length_c   1.000
_cell.angle_alpha   90.00
_cell.angle_beta   90.00
_cell.angle_gamma   90.00
#
_symmetry.space_group_name_H-M   'P 1'
#
loop_
_entity.id
_entity.type
_entity.pdbx_description
1 polymer ?
#
loop_
_entity_poly.entity_id
_entity_poly.type
_entity_poly.pdbx_seq_one_letter_code
_entity_poly.pdbx_strand_id
1 'polypeptide(L)'
;DIIRLDGNFGTQGDIAVTRNPYGIKIEFNASMDAGVDLLIKNGGNKDQIIMCHNFFPERYTGLDFDLFQQFNKQWKALNLHTAAFVSSHNDPTIGPWEVFCGLPTVEIMRPLPIEVQARYLLATGDVDDIIVGNYPASTEELEALSKINFQALELRVDEVPEITDNEKYIMYEFAPHWDRYDHSSFMLRSSFPRLQFKNQATVQDSGFGDKKEAKEDKSIPHHDCGKKVFTRGDVLVVNDNLAHYRGELEVVLTEIPNDGERNL
;
A
#
# COMPACT_ATOMS: atom_id res chain seq x y z
N ASP A 1 20.95 16.61 4.54
CA ASP A 1 20.96 16.17 5.96
C ASP A 1 19.62 16.48 6.61
N ILE A 2 19.23 15.70 7.64
CA ILE A 2 17.98 15.81 8.37
C ILE A 2 18.31 15.81 9.86
N ILE A 3 17.65 16.69 10.65
CA ILE A 3 17.71 16.69 12.11
C ILE A 3 16.30 16.50 12.66
N ARG A 4 16.09 15.44 13.45
CA ARG A 4 14.86 15.24 14.20
C ARG A 4 14.91 15.99 15.50
N LEU A 5 13.84 16.75 15.77
CA LEU A 5 13.65 17.41 17.06
C LEU A 5 12.88 16.47 17.99
N ASP A 6 13.42 16.24 19.18
CA ASP A 6 12.73 15.49 20.24
C ASP A 6 11.73 16.37 21.03
N GLY A 7 11.85 17.66 20.88
CA GLY A 7 10.96 18.67 21.43
C GLY A 7 11.00 19.95 20.61
N ASN A 8 10.17 20.93 20.94
CA ASN A 8 10.17 22.23 20.28
C ASN A 8 10.97 23.28 21.05
N PHE A 9 11.41 24.31 20.35
CA PHE A 9 12.09 25.49 20.92
C PHE A 9 11.12 26.69 21.12
N GLY A 10 9.82 26.42 21.03
CA GLY A 10 8.79 27.45 20.95
C GLY A 10 8.72 28.08 19.55
N THR A 11 7.61 28.72 19.24
CA THR A 11 7.29 29.18 17.88
C THR A 11 8.42 29.92 17.17
N GLN A 12 9.11 30.87 17.87
CA GLN A 12 10.20 31.62 17.24
C GLN A 12 11.46 30.81 17.04
N GLY A 13 11.77 29.89 17.96
CA GLY A 13 12.89 28.96 17.82
C GLY A 13 12.65 28.00 16.68
N ASP A 14 11.46 27.43 16.58
CA ASP A 14 11.07 26.50 15.52
C ASP A 14 11.08 27.18 14.15
N ILE A 15 10.61 28.45 14.05
CA ILE A 15 10.74 29.24 12.82
C ILE A 15 12.23 29.40 12.45
N ALA A 16 13.07 29.74 13.41
CA ALA A 16 14.49 29.97 13.16
C ALA A 16 15.21 28.72 12.65
N VAL A 17 14.96 27.54 13.27
CA VAL A 17 15.60 26.30 12.84
C VAL A 17 15.13 25.84 11.45
N THR A 18 13.87 26.07 11.06
CA THR A 18 13.39 25.79 9.71
C THR A 18 13.93 26.76 8.66
N ARG A 19 14.51 27.87 9.06
CA ARG A 19 15.16 28.86 8.19
C ARG A 19 16.67 28.79 8.21
N ASN A 20 17.25 27.70 8.73
CA ASN A 20 18.69 27.55 8.79
C ASN A 20 19.32 27.74 7.40
N PRO A 21 20.51 28.37 7.30
CA PRO A 21 21.14 28.68 6.02
C PRO A 21 21.87 27.47 5.39
N TYR A 22 21.87 26.33 6.08
CA TYR A 22 22.63 25.13 5.69
C TYR A 22 21.82 24.16 4.83
N GLY A 23 20.52 24.42 4.61
CA GLY A 23 19.63 23.53 3.88
C GLY A 23 19.29 22.24 4.63
N ILE A 24 19.52 22.22 5.95
CA ILE A 24 19.21 21.07 6.80
C ILE A 24 17.69 20.98 6.98
N LYS A 25 17.13 19.82 6.66
CA LYS A 25 15.72 19.54 6.92
C LYS A 25 15.47 19.32 8.41
N ILE A 26 14.36 19.83 8.90
CA ILE A 26 13.95 19.69 10.29
C ILE A 26 12.76 18.75 10.37
N GLU A 27 12.93 17.69 11.12
CA GLU A 27 11.88 16.69 11.34
C GLU A 27 11.09 17.00 12.63
N PHE A 28 9.79 17.21 12.47
CA PHE A 28 8.84 17.38 13.58
C PHE A 28 8.04 16.09 13.80
N ASN A 29 7.49 15.94 15.00
CA ASN A 29 6.68 14.78 15.35
C ASN A 29 5.32 14.81 14.61
N ALA A 30 5.10 13.82 13.73
CA ALA A 30 3.87 13.66 12.98
C ALA A 30 2.73 13.00 13.77
N SER A 31 3.05 12.36 14.91
CA SER A 31 2.08 11.60 15.72
C SER A 31 1.26 12.44 16.67
N MET A 32 1.34 13.75 16.55
CA MET A 32 0.59 14.72 17.35
C MET A 32 0.45 16.03 16.59
N ASP A 33 -0.46 16.89 17.06
CA ASP A 33 -0.51 18.26 16.58
C ASP A 33 0.70 19.05 17.13
N ALA A 34 1.68 19.26 16.27
CA ALA A 34 2.90 20.01 16.60
C ALA A 34 2.79 21.51 16.27
N GLY A 35 1.60 22.02 15.91
CA GLY A 35 1.38 23.42 15.54
C GLY A 35 2.12 23.86 14.28
N VAL A 36 2.46 22.91 13.39
CA VAL A 36 3.27 23.15 12.19
C VAL A 36 2.56 24.06 11.18
N ASP A 37 1.24 24.00 11.11
CA ASP A 37 0.44 24.93 10.30
C ASP A 37 0.62 26.39 10.74
N LEU A 38 0.61 26.64 12.04
CA LEU A 38 0.88 27.97 12.62
C LEU A 38 2.33 28.39 12.42
N LEU A 39 3.27 27.45 12.56
CA LEU A 39 4.69 27.68 12.31
C LEU A 39 4.90 28.16 10.86
N ILE A 40 4.31 27.49 9.89
CA ILE A 40 4.38 27.88 8.47
C ILE A 40 3.72 29.25 8.24
N LYS A 41 2.53 29.50 8.78
CA LYS A 41 1.82 30.77 8.68
C LYS A 41 2.62 31.95 9.28
N ASN A 42 3.39 31.70 10.33
CA ASN A 42 4.24 32.68 10.97
C ASN A 42 5.63 32.82 10.34
N GLY A 43 5.86 32.17 9.21
CA GLY A 43 7.05 32.34 8.41
C GLY A 43 8.11 31.23 8.54
N GLY A 44 7.76 30.08 9.09
CA GLY A 44 8.61 28.88 8.99
C GLY A 44 8.84 28.48 7.53
N ASN A 45 10.01 27.96 7.23
CA ASN A 45 10.35 27.50 5.89
C ASN A 45 9.81 26.09 5.65
N LYS A 46 8.66 26.03 4.99
CA LYS A 46 7.98 24.77 4.66
C LYS A 46 8.87 23.76 3.93
N ASP A 47 9.74 24.20 3.03
CA ASP A 47 10.59 23.34 2.23
C ASP A 47 11.69 22.65 3.06
N GLN A 48 11.90 23.09 4.29
CA GLN A 48 12.82 22.47 5.24
C GLN A 48 12.10 21.68 6.35
N ILE A 49 10.79 21.42 6.22
CA ILE A 49 10.02 20.66 7.19
C ILE A 49 9.75 19.25 6.68
N ILE A 50 9.97 18.27 7.56
CA ILE A 50 9.55 16.88 7.40
C ILE A 50 8.69 16.50 8.61
N MET A 51 7.62 15.78 8.38
CA MET A 51 6.75 15.22 9.41
C MET A 51 7.07 13.74 9.59
N CYS A 52 7.74 13.38 10.66
CA CYS A 52 8.10 12.00 10.95
C CYS A 52 7.33 11.49 12.17
N HIS A 53 6.62 10.39 12.00
CA HIS A 53 5.93 9.74 13.11
C HIS A 53 6.92 9.24 14.17
N ASN A 54 6.42 9.04 15.39
CA ASN A 54 7.18 8.33 16.41
C ASN A 54 7.21 6.83 16.12
N PHE A 55 8.21 6.16 16.66
CA PHE A 55 8.20 4.73 16.91
C PHE A 55 7.72 4.45 18.35
N PHE A 56 7.22 3.23 18.60
CA PHE A 56 6.64 2.88 19.89
C PHE A 56 7.27 1.59 20.43
N PRO A 57 8.18 1.70 21.44
CA PRO A 57 8.89 0.55 21.98
C PRO A 57 8.01 -0.44 22.75
N GLU A 58 6.97 0.07 23.41
CA GLU A 58 6.07 -0.73 24.23
C GLU A 58 4.94 -1.33 23.35
N ARG A 59 4.66 -2.64 23.58
CA ARG A 59 3.55 -3.32 22.89
C ARG A 59 2.23 -2.64 23.25
N TYR A 60 1.34 -2.59 22.26
CA TYR A 60 -0.03 -2.03 22.37
C TYR A 60 -0.10 -0.51 22.54
N THR A 61 1.02 0.20 22.32
CA THR A 61 1.08 1.67 22.42
C THR A 61 1.30 2.35 21.09
N GLY A 62 1.58 1.60 20.03
CA GLY A 62 1.70 2.13 18.66
C GLY A 62 0.42 2.79 18.19
N LEU A 63 0.52 3.66 17.20
CA LEU A 63 -0.65 4.37 16.68
C LEU A 63 -1.71 3.39 16.17
N ASP A 64 -2.96 3.72 16.44
CA ASP A 64 -4.10 3.19 15.70
C ASP A 64 -3.98 3.57 14.23
N PHE A 65 -4.36 2.65 13.32
CA PHE A 65 -4.18 2.85 11.89
C PHE A 65 -5.03 4.00 11.33
N ASP A 66 -6.27 4.14 11.78
CA ASP A 66 -7.16 5.22 11.33
C ASP A 66 -6.64 6.59 11.82
N LEU A 67 -6.15 6.65 13.05
CA LEU A 67 -5.53 7.86 13.59
C LEU A 67 -4.25 8.22 12.81
N PHE A 68 -3.41 7.24 12.50
CA PHE A 68 -2.22 7.43 11.66
C PHE A 68 -2.59 8.03 10.29
N GLN A 69 -3.62 7.49 9.62
CA GLN A 69 -4.10 8.03 8.35
C GLN A 69 -4.66 9.46 8.49
N GLN A 70 -5.36 9.76 9.58
CA GLN A 70 -5.87 11.12 9.83
C GLN A 70 -4.74 12.14 9.94
N PHE A 71 -3.67 11.82 10.69
CA PHE A 71 -2.50 12.70 10.78
C PHE A 71 -1.84 12.87 9.41
N ASN A 72 -1.62 11.79 8.66
CA ASN A 72 -1.00 11.90 7.35
C ASN A 72 -1.81 12.78 6.38
N LYS A 73 -3.13 12.64 6.35
CA LYS A 73 -4.00 13.51 5.55
C LYS A 73 -3.84 14.99 5.92
N GLN A 74 -3.68 15.30 7.21
CA GLN A 74 -3.41 16.67 7.67
C GLN A 74 -2.08 17.18 7.11
N TRP A 75 -1.02 16.38 7.19
CA TRP A 75 0.31 16.77 6.70
C TRP A 75 0.36 16.87 5.18
N LYS A 76 -0.28 15.94 4.48
CA LYS A 76 -0.40 16.01 3.01
C LYS A 76 -1.24 17.20 2.52
N ALA A 77 -2.27 17.60 3.25
CA ALA A 77 -3.02 18.84 2.95
C ALA A 77 -2.14 20.09 3.00
N LEU A 78 -1.09 20.08 3.83
CA LEU A 78 -0.05 21.11 3.85
C LEU A 78 1.06 20.87 2.83
N ASN A 79 0.98 19.79 2.05
CA ASN A 79 2.01 19.33 1.10
C ASN A 79 3.38 19.18 1.78
N LEU A 80 3.41 18.51 2.93
CA LEU A 80 4.62 18.20 3.69
C LEU A 80 5.08 16.77 3.38
N HIS A 81 6.39 16.57 3.45
CA HIS A 81 7.01 15.26 3.36
C HIS A 81 6.79 14.48 4.66
N THR A 82 6.48 13.20 4.58
CA THR A 82 6.10 12.35 5.71
C THR A 82 6.98 11.11 5.81
N ALA A 83 7.27 10.70 7.04
CA ALA A 83 8.07 9.51 7.33
C ALA A 83 7.44 8.67 8.46
N ALA A 84 7.66 7.36 8.42
CA ALA A 84 7.19 6.44 9.45
C ALA A 84 8.15 5.26 9.65
N PHE A 85 8.07 4.61 10.81
CA PHE A 85 8.96 3.53 11.18
C PHE A 85 8.34 2.15 10.94
N VAL A 86 9.18 1.26 10.42
CA VAL A 86 9.02 -0.20 10.42
C VAL A 86 10.04 -0.83 11.36
N SER A 87 9.81 -2.06 11.77
CA SER A 87 10.65 -2.73 12.75
C SER A 87 11.21 -4.04 12.22
N SER A 88 12.52 -4.23 12.36
CA SER A 88 13.16 -5.53 12.15
C SER A 88 12.79 -6.52 13.26
N HIS A 89 12.63 -7.79 12.91
CA HIS A 89 12.46 -8.91 13.83
C HIS A 89 13.75 -9.71 14.03
N ASN A 90 14.89 -9.22 13.53
CA ASN A 90 16.18 -9.84 13.73
C ASN A 90 16.53 -9.87 15.24
N ASP A 91 17.21 -10.92 15.67
CA ASP A 91 17.67 -11.07 17.05
C ASP A 91 19.18 -11.40 17.06
N PRO A 92 20.01 -10.64 17.80
CA PRO A 92 19.66 -9.50 18.65
C PRO A 92 19.56 -8.18 17.85
N THR A 93 18.61 -7.34 18.21
CA THR A 93 18.54 -5.95 17.74
C THR A 93 18.85 -4.97 18.85
N ILE A 94 19.39 -3.81 18.49
CA ILE A 94 19.64 -2.67 19.37
C ILE A 94 18.93 -1.43 18.83
N GLY A 95 18.70 -0.46 19.67
CA GLY A 95 18.08 0.81 19.31
C GLY A 95 18.22 1.84 20.41
N PRO A 96 17.62 3.02 20.25
CA PRO A 96 17.69 4.08 21.28
C PRO A 96 16.92 3.74 22.56
N TRP A 97 16.09 2.70 22.51
CA TRP A 97 15.26 2.20 23.61
C TRP A 97 15.34 0.68 23.69
N GLU A 98 14.60 0.07 24.62
CA GLU A 98 14.38 -1.37 24.60
C GLU A 98 13.65 -1.78 23.31
N VAL A 99 14.27 -2.66 22.51
CA VAL A 99 13.84 -2.94 21.13
C VAL A 99 13.31 -4.36 20.91
N PHE A 100 13.31 -5.20 21.96
CA PHE A 100 12.85 -6.59 21.88
C PHE A 100 11.35 -6.74 21.53
N CYS A 101 10.58 -5.66 21.63
CA CYS A 101 9.18 -5.61 21.20
C CYS A 101 9.02 -4.93 19.82
N GLY A 102 10.12 -4.55 19.17
CA GLY A 102 10.12 -3.77 17.94
C GLY A 102 9.84 -2.28 18.15
N LEU A 103 10.05 -1.51 17.09
CA LEU A 103 9.89 -0.04 17.08
C LEU A 103 9.01 0.42 15.90
N PRO A 104 7.84 -0.17 15.63
CA PRO A 104 6.98 0.29 14.55
C PRO A 104 6.26 1.58 14.93
N THR A 105 5.80 2.34 13.93
CA THR A 105 4.89 3.48 14.13
C THR A 105 3.47 3.01 14.44
N VAL A 106 2.97 2.04 13.70
CA VAL A 106 1.57 1.59 13.77
C VAL A 106 1.48 0.23 14.44
N GLU A 107 0.61 0.09 15.44
CA GLU A 107 0.56 -1.10 16.29
C GLU A 107 0.24 -2.39 15.55
N ILE A 108 -0.72 -2.38 14.63
CA ILE A 108 -1.11 -3.57 13.88
C ILE A 108 0.03 -4.16 13.03
N MET A 109 1.07 -3.36 12.76
CA MET A 109 2.22 -3.78 11.96
C MET A 109 3.26 -4.51 12.79
N ARG A 110 3.25 -4.38 14.11
CA ARG A 110 4.27 -4.93 15.02
C ARG A 110 4.57 -6.43 14.80
N PRO A 111 3.56 -7.32 14.64
CA PRO A 111 3.83 -8.75 14.42
C PRO A 111 4.16 -9.11 12.96
N LEU A 112 4.07 -8.16 12.02
CA LEU A 112 4.21 -8.44 10.60
C LEU A 112 5.67 -8.43 10.15
N PRO A 113 6.06 -9.23 9.15
CA PRO A 113 7.37 -9.13 8.52
C PRO A 113 7.64 -7.71 8.02
N ILE A 114 8.90 -7.28 8.03
CA ILE A 114 9.29 -5.89 7.77
C ILE A 114 8.85 -5.39 6.37
N GLU A 115 8.90 -6.25 5.37
CA GLU A 115 8.45 -5.91 4.02
C GLU A 115 6.92 -5.76 3.94
N VAL A 116 6.17 -6.44 4.79
CA VAL A 116 4.72 -6.28 4.89
C VAL A 116 4.39 -4.98 5.60
N GLN A 117 5.11 -4.64 6.68
CA GLN A 117 4.98 -3.33 7.34
C GLN A 117 5.21 -2.20 6.34
N ALA A 118 6.29 -2.28 5.55
CA ALA A 118 6.61 -1.28 4.53
C ALA A 118 5.51 -1.16 3.47
N ARG A 119 4.98 -2.27 2.97
CA ARG A 119 3.86 -2.28 2.00
C ARG A 119 2.58 -1.67 2.58
N TYR A 120 2.29 -1.88 3.86
CA TYR A 120 1.16 -1.22 4.53
C TYR A 120 1.30 0.30 4.51
N LEU A 121 2.49 0.81 4.84
CA LEU A 121 2.76 2.26 4.82
C LEU A 121 2.64 2.82 3.39
N LEU A 122 3.24 2.16 2.41
CA LEU A 122 3.18 2.56 1.00
C LEU A 122 1.75 2.55 0.44
N ALA A 123 0.94 1.56 0.84
CA ALA A 123 -0.45 1.43 0.39
C ALA A 123 -1.35 2.60 0.83
N THR A 124 -0.95 3.36 1.85
CA THR A 124 -1.68 4.57 2.24
C THR A 124 -1.56 5.70 1.21
N GLY A 125 -0.50 5.70 0.40
CA GLY A 125 -0.16 6.80 -0.51
C GLY A 125 0.30 8.08 0.20
N ASP A 126 0.39 8.06 1.53
CA ASP A 126 0.64 9.22 2.37
C ASP A 126 1.99 9.19 3.10
N VAL A 127 2.84 8.18 2.82
CA VAL A 127 4.17 8.04 3.43
C VAL A 127 5.24 8.12 2.34
N ASP A 128 6.17 9.06 2.49
CA ASP A 128 7.25 9.26 1.51
C ASP A 128 8.52 8.48 1.90
N ASP A 129 8.86 8.44 3.20
CA ASP A 129 10.03 7.74 3.70
C ASP A 129 9.68 6.65 4.70
N ILE A 130 10.34 5.50 4.56
CA ILE A 130 10.23 4.37 5.49
C ILE A 130 11.57 4.21 6.22
N ILE A 131 11.53 4.19 7.55
CA ILE A 131 12.71 4.13 8.41
C ILE A 131 12.68 2.82 9.19
N VAL A 132 13.78 2.08 9.19
CA VAL A 132 13.96 0.91 10.08
C VAL A 132 14.35 1.43 11.46
N GLY A 133 13.47 1.22 12.45
CA GLY A 133 13.60 1.82 13.78
C GLY A 133 14.65 1.18 14.68
N ASN A 134 15.00 -0.08 14.45
CA ASN A 134 15.96 -0.87 15.24
C ASN A 134 17.06 -1.45 14.34
N TYR A 135 18.22 -1.77 14.93
CA TYR A 135 19.42 -2.19 14.21
C TYR A 135 20.06 -3.45 14.87
N PRO A 136 20.67 -4.35 14.09
CA PRO A 136 20.64 -4.43 12.63
C PRO A 136 19.39 -5.15 12.11
N ALA A 137 18.88 -4.73 10.97
CA ALA A 137 18.01 -5.59 10.18
C ALA A 137 18.84 -6.75 9.59
N SER A 138 18.23 -7.92 9.38
CA SER A 138 18.92 -9.04 8.75
C SER A 138 19.16 -8.80 7.26
N THR A 139 20.07 -9.56 6.66
CA THR A 139 20.31 -9.48 5.21
C THR A 139 19.05 -9.82 4.43
N GLU A 140 18.30 -10.83 4.87
CA GLU A 140 17.05 -11.26 4.26
C GLU A 140 15.97 -10.18 4.32
N GLU A 141 15.87 -9.48 5.46
CA GLU A 141 14.97 -8.35 5.64
C GLU A 141 15.34 -7.18 4.71
N LEU A 142 16.63 -6.85 4.61
CA LEU A 142 17.11 -5.79 3.71
C LEU A 142 16.91 -6.17 2.24
N GLU A 143 17.13 -7.43 1.87
CA GLU A 143 16.84 -7.92 0.52
C GLU A 143 15.33 -7.87 0.22
N ALA A 144 14.47 -8.21 1.18
CA ALA A 144 13.02 -8.11 1.02
C ALA A 144 12.57 -6.66 0.81
N LEU A 145 13.10 -5.73 1.61
CA LEU A 145 12.84 -4.29 1.45
C LEU A 145 13.32 -3.76 0.10
N SER A 146 14.51 -4.20 -0.36
CA SER A 146 15.09 -3.74 -1.63
C SER A 146 14.30 -4.12 -2.88
N LYS A 147 13.45 -5.15 -2.76
CA LYS A 147 12.59 -5.65 -3.84
C LYS A 147 11.24 -4.96 -3.92
N ILE A 148 10.90 -4.12 -2.94
CA ILE A 148 9.60 -3.43 -2.91
C ILE A 148 9.53 -2.42 -4.07
N ASN A 149 8.50 -2.55 -4.89
CA ASN A 149 8.20 -1.55 -5.90
C ASN A 149 7.42 -0.38 -5.26
N PHE A 150 8.06 0.78 -5.16
CA PHE A 150 7.44 1.98 -4.59
C PHE A 150 6.35 2.61 -5.48
N GLN A 151 6.21 2.13 -6.71
CA GLN A 151 5.20 2.65 -7.66
C GLN A 151 3.99 1.73 -7.83
N ALA A 152 4.04 0.54 -7.24
CA ALA A 152 2.96 -0.45 -7.33
C ALA A 152 2.81 -1.22 -6.02
N LEU A 153 1.58 -1.44 -5.59
CA LEU A 153 1.28 -2.31 -4.46
C LEU A 153 1.38 -3.78 -4.92
N GLU A 154 2.22 -4.56 -4.28
CA GLU A 154 2.30 -6.00 -4.48
C GLU A 154 1.45 -6.73 -3.44
N LEU A 155 0.56 -7.59 -3.91
CA LEU A 155 -0.23 -8.48 -3.06
C LEU A 155 0.27 -9.91 -3.22
N ARG A 156 0.43 -10.62 -2.11
CA ARG A 156 0.63 -12.08 -2.13
C ARG A 156 -0.74 -12.74 -2.14
N VAL A 157 -0.89 -13.72 -3.00
CA VAL A 157 -2.12 -14.49 -3.13
C VAL A 157 -1.81 -15.99 -2.97
N ASP A 158 -2.73 -16.71 -2.36
CA ASP A 158 -2.71 -18.17 -2.31
C ASP A 158 -3.61 -18.68 -3.45
N GLU A 159 -3.05 -19.54 -4.31
CA GLU A 159 -3.79 -20.12 -5.42
C GLU A 159 -4.73 -21.24 -4.93
N VAL A 160 -5.95 -21.26 -5.45
CA VAL A 160 -6.86 -22.39 -5.27
C VAL A 160 -6.46 -23.57 -6.19
N PRO A 161 -6.73 -24.82 -5.79
CA PRO A 161 -6.33 -25.98 -6.62
C PRO A 161 -6.98 -26.02 -8.01
N GLU A 162 -8.14 -25.41 -8.17
CA GLU A 162 -8.94 -25.39 -9.39
C GLU A 162 -8.53 -24.31 -10.39
N ILE A 163 -7.59 -23.44 -10.03
CA ILE A 163 -7.16 -22.32 -10.88
C ILE A 163 -6.66 -22.80 -12.25
N THR A 164 -7.18 -22.21 -13.31
CA THR A 164 -6.82 -22.54 -14.69
C THR A 164 -5.61 -21.75 -15.20
N ASP A 165 -4.99 -22.20 -16.30
CA ASP A 165 -3.89 -21.48 -16.94
C ASP A 165 -4.31 -20.08 -17.42
N ASN A 166 -5.56 -19.92 -17.88
CA ASN A 166 -6.09 -18.62 -18.28
C ASN A 166 -6.23 -17.65 -17.10
N GLU A 167 -6.65 -18.14 -15.94
CA GLU A 167 -6.73 -17.34 -14.72
C GLU A 167 -5.34 -16.94 -14.22
N LYS A 168 -4.38 -17.86 -14.20
CA LYS A 168 -2.96 -17.56 -13.92
C LYS A 168 -2.39 -16.53 -14.88
N TYR A 169 -2.67 -16.67 -16.16
CA TYR A 169 -2.25 -15.70 -17.18
C TYR A 169 -2.82 -14.32 -16.88
N ILE A 170 -4.11 -14.22 -16.52
CA ILE A 170 -4.74 -12.95 -16.13
C ILE A 170 -4.05 -12.37 -14.91
N MET A 171 -3.81 -13.17 -13.88
CA MET A 171 -3.24 -12.67 -12.62
C MET A 171 -1.80 -12.19 -12.76
N TYR A 172 -0.96 -12.92 -13.49
CA TYR A 172 0.49 -12.72 -13.45
C TYR A 172 1.06 -12.05 -14.70
N GLU A 173 0.57 -12.40 -15.89
CA GLU A 173 1.12 -11.90 -17.15
C GLU A 173 0.57 -10.51 -17.54
N PHE A 174 -0.56 -10.11 -16.95
CA PHE A 174 -1.12 -8.76 -17.10
C PHE A 174 -0.64 -7.77 -16.05
N ALA A 175 0.15 -8.19 -15.09
CA ALA A 175 0.69 -7.27 -14.09
C ALA A 175 1.57 -6.18 -14.73
N PRO A 176 1.57 -4.92 -14.23
CA PRO A 176 0.77 -4.46 -13.10
C PRO A 176 -0.71 -4.24 -13.46
N HIS A 177 -1.57 -4.61 -12.54
CA HIS A 177 -3.00 -4.37 -12.65
C HIS A 177 -3.33 -2.92 -12.25
N TRP A 178 -4.39 -2.37 -12.87
CA TRP A 178 -4.85 -1.01 -12.61
C TRP A 178 -6.30 -1.04 -12.19
N ASP A 179 -6.60 -0.43 -11.04
CA ASP A 179 -7.99 -0.24 -10.66
C ASP A 179 -8.69 0.73 -11.60
N ARG A 180 -9.98 0.52 -11.80
CA ARG A 180 -10.80 1.43 -12.60
C ARG A 180 -11.00 2.74 -11.87
N TYR A 181 -11.07 3.83 -12.64
CA TYR A 181 -11.36 5.16 -12.11
C TYR A 181 -12.75 5.25 -11.47
N ASP A 182 -13.70 4.47 -11.99
CA ASP A 182 -15.08 4.35 -11.53
C ASP A 182 -15.25 3.12 -10.60
N HIS A 183 -14.37 2.98 -9.60
CA HIS A 183 -14.42 1.87 -8.66
C HIS A 183 -15.64 1.93 -7.74
N SER A 184 -16.02 0.78 -7.21
CA SER A 184 -17.06 0.66 -6.19
C SER A 184 -16.46 0.44 -4.81
N SER A 185 -17.29 0.58 -3.75
CA SER A 185 -16.88 0.21 -2.39
C SER A 185 -16.83 -1.31 -2.15
N PHE A 186 -17.27 -2.12 -3.13
CA PHE A 186 -17.32 -3.56 -3.01
C PHE A 186 -16.05 -4.27 -3.50
N MET A 187 -15.39 -3.74 -4.52
CA MET A 187 -14.23 -4.38 -5.12
C MET A 187 -13.35 -3.41 -5.92
N LEU A 188 -12.05 -3.71 -5.98
CA LEU A 188 -11.14 -3.18 -6.99
C LEU A 188 -11.29 -4.00 -8.26
N ARG A 189 -11.18 -3.38 -9.45
CA ARG A 189 -11.39 -4.08 -10.72
C ARG A 189 -10.34 -3.71 -11.75
N SER A 190 -9.64 -4.73 -12.29
CA SER A 190 -8.78 -4.59 -13.45
C SER A 190 -9.49 -5.11 -14.70
N SER A 191 -9.89 -4.19 -15.57
CA SER A 191 -10.70 -4.52 -16.76
C SER A 191 -9.88 -4.73 -18.04
N PHE A 192 -8.60 -4.44 -18.05
CA PHE A 192 -7.76 -4.60 -19.25
C PHE A 192 -7.65 -6.05 -19.73
N PRO A 193 -7.53 -7.07 -18.84
CA PRO A 193 -7.41 -8.45 -19.28
C PRO A 193 -8.62 -8.90 -20.10
N ARG A 194 -9.83 -8.46 -19.74
CA ARG A 194 -11.05 -8.87 -20.46
C ARG A 194 -11.02 -8.53 -21.96
N LEU A 195 -10.24 -7.54 -22.38
CA LEU A 195 -10.13 -7.17 -23.79
C LEU A 195 -9.54 -8.30 -24.64
N GLN A 196 -8.68 -9.13 -24.04
CA GLN A 196 -8.13 -10.31 -24.72
C GLN A 196 -9.05 -11.55 -24.62
N PHE A 197 -9.93 -11.58 -23.63
CA PHE A 197 -10.84 -12.70 -23.36
C PHE A 197 -12.26 -12.50 -23.92
N LYS A 198 -12.54 -11.36 -24.57
CA LYS A 198 -13.81 -11.14 -25.29
C LYS A 198 -13.92 -12.08 -26.48
N ASN A 199 -15.12 -12.64 -26.71
CA ASN A 199 -15.41 -13.35 -27.95
C ASN A 199 -15.26 -12.44 -29.16
N GLN A 200 -14.70 -12.94 -30.25
CA GLN A 200 -14.45 -12.18 -31.50
C GLN A 200 -15.68 -11.45 -32.07
N ALA A 201 -16.88 -11.92 -31.78
CA ALA A 201 -18.13 -11.29 -32.21
C ALA A 201 -18.38 -9.87 -31.63
N THR A 202 -17.76 -9.57 -30.45
CA THR A 202 -17.91 -8.27 -29.79
C THR A 202 -16.75 -7.29 -30.11
N VAL A 203 -15.69 -7.76 -30.73
CA VAL A 203 -14.50 -6.96 -31.07
C VAL A 203 -14.65 -6.22 -32.40
N GLN A 204 -15.61 -6.59 -33.27
CA GLN A 204 -15.83 -5.94 -34.56
C GLN A 204 -16.32 -4.49 -34.45
N ASP A 205 -16.77 -4.07 -33.29
CA ASP A 205 -17.39 -2.75 -33.10
C ASP A 205 -16.46 -1.68 -32.46
N SER A 206 -15.24 -2.03 -32.08
CA SER A 206 -14.36 -1.10 -31.33
C SER A 206 -13.20 -0.47 -32.12
N GLY A 207 -12.97 -0.87 -33.37
CA GLY A 207 -11.99 -0.20 -34.26
C GLY A 207 -10.52 -0.20 -33.80
N PHE A 208 -10.18 -0.85 -32.71
CA PHE A 208 -8.83 -0.94 -32.17
C PHE A 208 -8.41 -2.41 -32.00
N GLY A 209 -7.45 -2.83 -32.78
CA GLY A 209 -6.74 -4.10 -32.53
C GLY A 209 -6.27 -4.79 -33.80
N ASP A 210 -4.95 -5.02 -33.89
CA ASP A 210 -4.32 -5.85 -34.88
C ASP A 210 -4.90 -7.27 -34.85
N LYS A 211 -5.26 -7.78 -36.04
CA LYS A 211 -5.68 -9.15 -36.25
C LYS A 211 -4.50 -10.10 -35.96
N LYS A 212 -4.34 -10.54 -34.72
CA LYS A 212 -3.59 -11.77 -34.44
C LYS A 212 -4.56 -12.93 -34.35
N GLU A 213 -4.27 -13.99 -35.11
CA GLU A 213 -5.04 -15.21 -35.17
C GLU A 213 -5.17 -15.82 -33.76
N ALA A 214 -6.37 -15.76 -33.21
CA ALA A 214 -6.69 -16.43 -31.95
C ALA A 214 -6.91 -17.91 -32.22
N LYS A 215 -5.92 -18.75 -31.88
CA LYS A 215 -6.03 -20.22 -31.84
C LYS A 215 -5.99 -20.78 -30.41
N GLU A 216 -6.12 -19.95 -29.39
CA GLU A 216 -6.09 -20.41 -28.00
C GLU A 216 -7.50 -20.39 -27.41
N ASP A 217 -7.82 -21.45 -26.70
CA ASP A 217 -9.04 -21.51 -25.90
C ASP A 217 -8.95 -20.44 -24.81
N LYS A 218 -9.78 -19.43 -24.91
CA LYS A 218 -9.86 -18.29 -23.96
C LYS A 218 -11.02 -18.46 -22.99
N SER A 219 -11.54 -19.66 -22.85
CA SER A 219 -12.60 -19.93 -21.89
C SER A 219 -12.08 -19.81 -20.45
N ILE A 220 -12.96 -19.35 -19.58
CA ILE A 220 -12.78 -19.34 -18.14
C ILE A 220 -14.00 -20.06 -17.56
N PRO A 221 -13.98 -21.38 -17.56
CA PRO A 221 -15.12 -22.16 -17.09
C PRO A 221 -15.34 -21.90 -15.59
N HIS A 222 -16.61 -21.89 -15.19
CA HIS A 222 -16.94 -21.80 -13.77
C HIS A 222 -16.40 -23.03 -13.02
N HIS A 223 -15.75 -22.79 -11.88
CA HIS A 223 -15.41 -23.83 -10.91
C HIS A 223 -15.93 -23.45 -9.52
N ASP A 224 -16.41 -24.46 -8.77
CA ASP A 224 -16.99 -24.25 -7.45
C ASP A 224 -15.86 -24.26 -6.39
N CYS A 225 -15.64 -23.15 -5.74
CA CYS A 225 -14.70 -23.02 -4.62
C CYS A 225 -15.32 -23.39 -3.25
N GLY A 226 -16.59 -23.82 -3.20
CA GLY A 226 -17.31 -24.14 -1.96
C GLY A 226 -17.71 -22.95 -1.12
N LYS A 227 -17.34 -21.72 -1.48
CA LYS A 227 -17.76 -20.50 -0.76
C LYS A 227 -19.14 -20.04 -1.25
N LYS A 228 -20.01 -19.71 -0.31
CA LYS A 228 -21.30 -19.03 -0.60
C LYS A 228 -21.19 -17.52 -0.67
N VAL A 229 -20.13 -16.99 -0.11
CA VAL A 229 -19.86 -15.56 0.04
C VAL A 229 -18.38 -15.32 -0.18
N PHE A 230 -18.06 -14.31 -0.95
CA PHE A 230 -16.68 -13.82 -1.08
C PHE A 230 -16.44 -12.73 -0.04
N THR A 231 -15.28 -12.75 0.57
CA THR A 231 -14.90 -11.87 1.68
C THR A 231 -13.73 -10.95 1.30
N ARG A 232 -13.50 -9.93 2.09
CA ARG A 232 -12.40 -8.98 1.85
C ARG A 232 -11.07 -9.70 1.67
N GLY A 233 -10.39 -9.37 0.56
CA GLY A 233 -9.11 -9.96 0.18
C GLY A 233 -9.22 -11.13 -0.78
N ASP A 234 -10.41 -11.69 -1.01
CA ASP A 234 -10.58 -12.69 -2.06
C ASP A 234 -10.28 -12.06 -3.43
N VAL A 235 -9.47 -12.75 -4.24
CA VAL A 235 -9.12 -12.36 -5.60
C VAL A 235 -9.93 -13.21 -6.57
N LEU A 236 -10.69 -12.55 -7.43
CA LEU A 236 -11.67 -13.19 -8.29
C LEU A 236 -11.35 -12.94 -9.76
N VAL A 237 -11.63 -13.92 -10.60
CA VAL A 237 -11.66 -13.76 -12.05
C VAL A 237 -13.06 -14.00 -12.57
N VAL A 238 -13.58 -13.04 -13.35
CA VAL A 238 -14.91 -13.16 -13.96
C VAL A 238 -14.89 -14.25 -15.01
N ASN A 239 -15.81 -15.22 -14.87
CA ASN A 239 -15.86 -16.44 -15.67
C ASN A 239 -16.84 -16.37 -16.87
N ASP A 240 -17.06 -17.50 -17.54
CA ASP A 240 -17.89 -17.61 -18.74
C ASP A 240 -19.39 -17.35 -18.50
N ASN A 241 -19.88 -17.45 -17.25
CA ASN A 241 -21.27 -17.17 -16.90
C ASN A 241 -21.59 -15.67 -17.03
N LEU A 242 -20.59 -14.79 -16.94
CA LEU A 242 -20.71 -13.35 -17.20
C LEU A 242 -19.85 -12.93 -18.41
N ALA A 243 -20.16 -13.47 -19.58
CA ALA A 243 -19.32 -13.43 -20.79
C ALA A 243 -18.86 -12.03 -21.20
N HIS A 244 -19.65 -10.96 -20.94
CA HIS A 244 -19.29 -9.58 -21.30
C HIS A 244 -18.11 -9.06 -20.47
N TYR A 245 -17.98 -9.51 -19.23
CA TYR A 245 -16.93 -9.10 -18.28
C TYR A 245 -15.86 -10.19 -18.09
N ARG A 246 -15.99 -11.31 -18.76
CA ARG A 246 -15.04 -12.42 -18.67
C ARG A 246 -13.60 -11.95 -18.74
N GLY A 247 -12.78 -12.42 -17.79
CA GLY A 247 -11.37 -12.06 -17.68
C GLY A 247 -11.08 -10.76 -16.92
N GLU A 248 -12.08 -10.07 -16.36
CA GLU A 248 -11.78 -9.04 -15.36
C GLU A 248 -11.19 -9.70 -14.12
N LEU A 249 -10.14 -9.09 -13.56
CA LEU A 249 -9.60 -9.43 -12.26
C LEU A 249 -10.18 -8.48 -11.21
N GLU A 250 -10.68 -9.05 -10.14
CA GLU A 250 -11.36 -8.31 -9.07
C GLU A 250 -10.76 -8.66 -7.71
N VAL A 251 -10.64 -7.67 -6.81
CA VAL A 251 -10.25 -7.89 -5.40
C VAL A 251 -11.39 -7.40 -4.51
N VAL A 252 -11.93 -8.28 -3.69
CA VAL A 252 -13.08 -7.99 -2.84
C VAL A 252 -12.68 -7.05 -1.69
N LEU A 253 -13.41 -5.97 -1.51
CA LEU A 253 -13.27 -5.02 -0.41
C LEU A 253 -14.36 -5.18 0.65
N THR A 254 -15.56 -5.47 0.21
CA THR A 254 -16.74 -5.68 1.05
C THR A 254 -17.39 -6.99 0.65
N GLU A 255 -17.85 -7.75 1.64
CA GLU A 255 -18.49 -9.04 1.43
C GLU A 255 -19.60 -9.00 0.36
N ILE A 256 -19.55 -9.95 -0.57
CA ILE A 256 -20.53 -10.13 -1.65
C ILE A 256 -20.95 -11.60 -1.75
N PRO A 257 -22.19 -11.91 -2.16
CA PRO A 257 -22.61 -13.28 -2.41
C PRO A 257 -21.85 -13.88 -3.60
N ASN A 258 -21.58 -15.19 -3.55
CA ASN A 258 -21.12 -15.93 -4.71
C ASN A 258 -22.33 -16.24 -5.61
N ASP A 259 -22.41 -15.55 -6.74
CA ASP A 259 -23.46 -15.68 -7.75
C ASP A 259 -23.11 -16.68 -8.89
N GLY A 260 -21.92 -17.28 -8.82
CA GLY A 260 -21.40 -18.20 -9.85
C GLY A 260 -20.84 -17.50 -11.09
N GLU A 261 -20.79 -16.18 -11.13
CA GLU A 261 -20.23 -15.39 -12.25
C GLU A 261 -18.72 -15.16 -12.12
N ARG A 262 -18.13 -15.58 -10.99
CA ARG A 262 -16.73 -15.38 -10.61
C ARG A 262 -16.12 -16.64 -10.07
N ASN A 263 -14.86 -16.84 -10.38
CA ASN A 263 -13.99 -17.88 -9.80
C ASN A 263 -13.08 -17.24 -8.76
N LEU A 264 -12.84 -17.95 -7.63
CA LEU A 264 -11.88 -17.55 -6.61
C LEU A 264 -10.47 -17.92 -7.06
#